data_7450ff647f17ff76cf1ad58025261e97
#
_entry.id   7450ff647f17ff76cf1ad58025261e97
#
_cell.length_a   1.000
_cell.length_b   1.000
_cell.length_c   1.000
_cell.angle_alpha   90.00
_cell.angle_beta   90.00
_cell.angle_gamma   90.00
#
_symmetry.space_group_name_H-M   'P 1'
#
loop_
_entity.id
_entity.type
_entity.pdbx_description
1 polymer ?
#
loop_
_entity_poly.entity_id
_entity_poly.type
_entity_poly.pdbx_seq_one_letter_code
_entity_poly.pdbx_strand_id
1 'polypeptide(L)'
;METLALFDFDGTLIRGDSIVPYLCRAHAQGDASLGDLMAAATGYFLFRLHLRTAEEAKTRALQFRRRLSPARRDALDGGFAREYLLPRLYPAGKECLLAHAQAGRRVALVSASPDNYMRYVAAALGVDLICTRILPDGRADVNCSGQEKVRRLRAYVAQHAWTVDWQASYAYGDSRSDMPMLRLCGH
;
A
#
# COMPACT_ATOMS: atom_id res chain seq x y z
N MET A 1 17.65 -14.84 -15.06
CA MET A 1 17.36 -13.46 -14.60
C MET A 1 15.86 -13.34 -14.45
N GLU A 2 15.40 -12.76 -13.33
CA GLU A 2 13.98 -12.54 -13.07
C GLU A 2 13.50 -11.28 -13.77
N THR A 3 12.27 -11.26 -14.25
CA THR A 3 11.56 -10.06 -14.70
C THR A 3 10.43 -9.72 -13.74
N LEU A 4 10.28 -8.44 -13.42
CA LEU A 4 9.31 -7.95 -12.46
C LEU A 4 8.16 -7.21 -13.15
N ALA A 5 6.99 -7.26 -12.55
CA ALA A 5 5.87 -6.37 -12.85
C ALA A 5 5.44 -5.69 -11.54
N LEU A 6 5.67 -4.39 -11.45
CA LEU A 6 5.50 -3.59 -10.26
C LEU A 6 4.27 -2.71 -10.39
N PHE A 7 3.37 -2.79 -9.43
CA PHE A 7 2.14 -2.01 -9.45
C PHE A 7 2.04 -1.11 -8.21
N ASP A 8 1.87 0.18 -8.40
CA ASP A 8 1.27 0.98 -7.35
C ASP A 8 -0.19 0.57 -7.14
N PHE A 9 -0.80 0.99 -6.02
CA PHE A 9 -2.15 0.56 -5.66
C PHE A 9 -3.18 1.68 -5.74
N ASP A 10 -3.02 2.73 -4.92
CA ASP A 10 -3.96 3.83 -4.82
C ASP A 10 -3.85 4.75 -6.05
N GLY A 11 -4.95 4.94 -6.79
CA GLY A 11 -4.97 5.67 -8.06
C GLY A 11 -4.59 4.81 -9.27
N THR A 12 -3.89 3.69 -9.08
CA THR A 12 -3.40 2.80 -10.15
C THR A 12 -4.29 1.55 -10.30
N LEU A 13 -4.45 0.76 -9.26
CA LEU A 13 -5.30 -0.44 -9.26
C LEU A 13 -6.71 -0.19 -8.71
N ILE A 14 -6.88 0.83 -7.90
CA ILE A 14 -8.19 1.32 -7.43
C ILE A 14 -8.31 2.82 -7.67
N ARG A 15 -9.54 3.33 -7.65
CA ARG A 15 -9.79 4.77 -7.70
C ARG A 15 -9.52 5.42 -6.34
N GLY A 16 -8.66 6.45 -6.32
CA GLY A 16 -8.42 7.29 -5.15
C GLY A 16 -7.54 6.63 -4.10
N ASP A 17 -7.66 7.09 -2.87
CA ASP A 17 -6.85 6.69 -1.71
C ASP A 17 -7.60 5.70 -0.82
N SER A 18 -6.92 4.67 -0.34
CA SER A 18 -7.52 3.60 0.47
C SER A 18 -7.64 3.93 1.96
N ILE A 19 -6.84 4.89 2.50
CA ILE A 19 -6.80 5.16 3.94
C ILE A 19 -8.07 5.85 4.45
N VAL A 20 -8.66 6.75 3.66
CA VAL A 20 -9.89 7.46 4.03
C VAL A 20 -11.08 6.50 4.12
N PRO A 21 -11.38 5.66 3.11
CA PRO A 21 -12.42 4.63 3.23
C PRO A 21 -12.18 3.65 4.39
N TYR A 22 -10.91 3.31 4.67
CA TYR A 22 -10.58 2.46 5.82
C TYR A 22 -10.99 3.11 7.15
N LEU A 23 -10.69 4.40 7.35
CA LEU A 23 -11.10 5.15 8.52
C LEU A 23 -12.63 5.27 8.65
N CYS A 24 -13.31 5.55 7.54
CA CYS A 24 -14.78 5.61 7.51
C CYS A 24 -15.41 4.26 7.90
N ARG A 25 -14.85 3.15 7.39
CA ARG A 25 -15.29 1.80 7.77
C ARG A 25 -15.06 1.52 9.25
N ALA A 26 -13.87 1.84 9.76
CA ALA A 26 -13.56 1.67 11.19
C ALA A 26 -14.52 2.45 12.07
N HIS A 27 -14.88 3.68 11.68
CA HIS A 27 -15.86 4.48 12.38
C HIS A 27 -17.27 3.87 12.34
N ALA A 28 -17.73 3.46 11.16
CA ALA A 28 -19.04 2.83 10.98
C ALA A 28 -19.20 1.52 11.78
N GLN A 29 -18.09 0.83 12.06
CA GLN A 29 -18.06 -0.38 12.88
C GLN A 29 -17.85 -0.11 14.38
N GLY A 30 -17.74 1.15 14.80
CA GLY A 30 -17.48 1.54 16.18
C GLY A 30 -16.04 1.38 16.68
N ASP A 31 -15.12 1.01 15.79
CA ASP A 31 -13.69 0.83 16.13
C ASP A 31 -12.93 2.16 16.25
N ALA A 32 -13.29 3.15 15.45
CA ALA A 32 -12.75 4.51 15.49
C ALA A 32 -13.83 5.50 15.93
N SER A 33 -13.52 6.36 16.90
CA SER A 33 -14.39 7.45 17.34
C SER A 33 -14.39 8.61 16.36
N LEU A 34 -15.35 9.53 16.48
CA LEU A 34 -15.32 10.79 15.73
C LEU A 34 -14.05 11.59 16.04
N GLY A 35 -13.55 11.54 17.29
CA GLY A 35 -12.28 12.16 17.68
C GLY A 35 -11.08 11.60 16.90
N ASP A 36 -11.07 10.30 16.58
CA ASP A 36 -10.03 9.69 15.76
C ASP A 36 -10.10 10.17 14.31
N LEU A 37 -11.30 10.33 13.75
CA LEU A 37 -11.47 10.89 12.40
C LEU A 37 -11.01 12.35 12.34
N MET A 38 -11.34 13.16 13.35
CA MET A 38 -10.86 14.53 13.44
C MET A 38 -9.34 14.60 13.59
N ALA A 39 -8.76 13.70 14.38
CA ALA A 39 -7.31 13.61 14.53
C ALA A 39 -6.63 13.21 13.21
N ALA A 40 -7.19 12.27 12.45
CA ALA A 40 -6.71 11.88 11.14
C ALA A 40 -6.79 13.04 10.13
N ALA A 41 -7.92 13.74 10.07
CA ALA A 41 -8.13 14.91 9.21
C ALA A 41 -7.12 16.03 9.53
N THR A 42 -6.92 16.33 10.82
CA THR A 42 -5.91 17.31 11.26
C THR A 42 -4.50 16.88 10.87
N GLY A 43 -4.16 15.59 11.06
CA GLY A 43 -2.86 15.05 10.66
C GLY A 43 -2.61 15.19 9.16
N TYR A 44 -3.61 14.86 8.35
CA TYR A 44 -3.55 15.01 6.90
C TYR A 44 -3.42 16.49 6.48
N PHE A 45 -4.19 17.40 7.09
CA PHE A 45 -4.11 18.83 6.81
C PHE A 45 -2.72 19.39 7.12
N LEU A 46 -2.15 19.05 8.27
CA LEU A 46 -0.80 19.47 8.64
C LEU A 46 0.27 18.90 7.69
N PHE A 47 0.09 17.66 7.23
CA PHE A 47 0.94 17.09 6.20
C PHE A 47 0.86 17.88 4.88
N ARG A 48 -0.35 18.27 4.43
CA ARG A 48 -0.55 19.08 3.23
C ARG A 48 0.09 20.48 3.34
N LEU A 49 0.21 21.01 4.54
CA LEU A 49 0.91 22.27 4.82
C LEU A 49 2.43 22.09 5.04
N HIS A 50 2.96 20.89 4.84
CA HIS A 50 4.37 20.52 5.09
C HIS A 50 4.84 20.75 6.55
N LEU A 51 3.89 20.81 7.50
CA LEU A 51 4.18 20.92 8.93
C LEU A 51 4.36 19.57 9.62
N ARG A 52 4.04 18.48 8.91
CA ARG A 52 4.19 17.09 9.35
C ARG A 52 4.59 16.19 8.20
N THR A 53 5.22 15.05 8.55
CA THR A 53 5.57 14.03 7.56
C THR A 53 4.38 13.12 7.24
N ALA A 54 4.48 12.35 6.14
CA ALA A 54 3.47 11.38 5.77
C ALA A 54 3.34 10.25 6.83
N GLU A 55 4.47 9.86 7.45
CA GLU A 55 4.54 8.87 8.51
C GLU A 55 3.79 9.33 9.76
N GLU A 56 3.98 10.58 10.17
CA GLU A 56 3.26 11.18 11.30
C GLU A 56 1.75 11.25 11.04
N ALA A 57 1.34 11.65 9.83
CA ALA A 57 -0.06 11.70 9.43
C ALA A 57 -0.69 10.29 9.46
N LYS A 58 -0.02 9.29 8.91
CA LYS A 58 -0.48 7.88 8.94
C LYS A 58 -0.52 7.32 10.36
N THR A 59 0.51 7.57 11.16
CA THR A 59 0.54 7.18 12.58
C THR A 59 -0.67 7.72 13.31
N ARG A 60 -1.00 9.00 13.09
CA ARG A 60 -2.14 9.64 13.72
C ARG A 60 -3.47 9.06 13.21
N ALA A 61 -3.58 8.81 11.92
CA ALA A 61 -4.77 8.21 11.32
C ALA A 61 -5.06 6.80 11.84
N LEU A 62 -4.01 6.03 12.14
CA LEU A 62 -4.13 4.63 12.56
C LEU A 62 -4.01 4.42 14.07
N GLN A 63 -3.87 5.48 14.89
CA GLN A 63 -3.67 5.37 16.33
C GLN A 63 -4.83 4.67 17.07
N PHE A 64 -6.06 4.76 16.57
CA PHE A 64 -7.23 4.09 17.17
C PHE A 64 -7.04 2.57 17.27
N ARG A 65 -6.27 1.98 16.34
CA ARG A 65 -5.97 0.55 16.28
C ARG A 65 -5.28 0.01 17.55
N ARG A 66 -4.56 0.87 18.28
CA ARG A 66 -3.90 0.49 19.53
C ARG A 66 -4.87 0.03 20.61
N ARG A 67 -6.13 0.49 20.56
CA ARG A 67 -7.21 0.11 21.49
C ARG A 67 -7.91 -1.20 21.11
N LEU A 68 -7.70 -1.67 19.87
CA LEU A 68 -8.33 -2.88 19.38
C LEU A 68 -7.53 -4.12 19.77
N SER A 69 -8.22 -5.23 20.06
CA SER A 69 -7.58 -6.53 20.20
C SER A 69 -6.96 -6.99 18.89
N PRO A 70 -5.96 -7.90 18.90
CA PRO A 70 -5.39 -8.45 17.69
C PRO A 70 -6.43 -9.06 16.74
N ALA A 71 -7.38 -9.82 17.27
CA ALA A 71 -8.47 -10.43 16.48
C ALA A 71 -9.37 -9.37 15.84
N ARG A 72 -9.67 -8.26 16.56
CA ARG A 72 -10.48 -7.18 15.99
C ARG A 72 -9.75 -6.42 14.89
N ARG A 73 -8.44 -6.16 15.06
CA ARG A 73 -7.59 -5.57 13.99
C ARG A 73 -7.61 -6.44 12.74
N ASP A 74 -7.42 -7.75 12.91
CA ASP A 74 -7.41 -8.72 11.82
C ASP A 74 -8.75 -8.75 11.07
N ALA A 75 -9.86 -8.78 11.81
CA ALA A 75 -11.21 -8.75 11.24
C ALA A 75 -11.48 -7.44 10.46
N LEU A 76 -11.10 -6.27 11.01
CA LEU A 76 -11.25 -4.97 10.35
C LEU A 76 -10.42 -4.91 9.06
N ASP A 77 -9.13 -5.26 9.15
CA ASP A 77 -8.19 -5.17 8.03
C ASP A 77 -8.56 -6.14 6.90
N GLY A 78 -8.78 -7.40 7.25
CA GLY A 78 -9.17 -8.44 6.29
C GLY A 78 -10.56 -8.21 5.70
N GLY A 79 -11.51 -7.75 6.50
CA GLY A 79 -12.85 -7.35 6.05
C GLY A 79 -12.78 -6.18 5.08
N PHE A 80 -11.99 -5.15 5.38
CA PHE A 80 -11.80 -4.01 4.48
C PHE A 80 -11.18 -4.44 3.14
N ALA A 81 -10.16 -5.26 3.16
CA ALA A 81 -9.54 -5.75 1.93
C ALA A 81 -10.54 -6.55 1.07
N ARG A 82 -11.24 -7.54 1.66
CA ARG A 82 -12.14 -8.44 0.93
C ARG A 82 -13.42 -7.76 0.44
N GLU A 83 -14.04 -6.93 1.27
CA GLU A 83 -15.38 -6.40 1.00
C GLU A 83 -15.34 -5.01 0.36
N TYR A 84 -14.22 -4.29 0.48
CA TYR A 84 -14.10 -2.94 -0.06
C TYR A 84 -13.05 -2.84 -1.17
N LEU A 85 -11.79 -3.24 -0.93
CA LEU A 85 -10.69 -3.01 -1.88
C LEU A 85 -10.74 -3.96 -3.08
N LEU A 86 -10.82 -5.27 -2.85
CA LEU A 86 -10.80 -6.27 -3.94
C LEU A 86 -11.94 -6.10 -4.95
N PRO A 87 -13.20 -5.79 -4.54
CA PRO A 87 -14.28 -5.54 -5.50
C PRO A 87 -14.12 -4.24 -6.29
N ARG A 88 -13.25 -3.33 -5.86
CA ARG A 88 -13.01 -2.02 -6.50
C ARG A 88 -11.76 -1.97 -7.35
N LEU A 89 -11.07 -3.09 -7.49
CA LEU A 89 -9.96 -3.17 -8.45
C LEU A 89 -10.45 -2.85 -9.85
N TYR A 90 -9.74 -2.01 -10.56
CA TYR A 90 -10.00 -1.78 -11.98
C TYR A 90 -9.87 -3.10 -12.74
N PRO A 91 -10.89 -3.52 -13.53
CA PRO A 91 -10.83 -4.79 -14.26
C PRO A 91 -9.58 -4.90 -15.13
N ALA A 92 -9.25 -3.87 -15.91
CA ALA A 92 -8.06 -3.84 -16.75
C ALA A 92 -6.75 -3.95 -15.94
N GLY A 93 -6.67 -3.30 -14.78
CA GLY A 93 -5.51 -3.40 -13.88
C GLY A 93 -5.32 -4.80 -13.33
N LYS A 94 -6.42 -5.44 -12.91
CA LYS A 94 -6.42 -6.83 -12.44
C LYS A 94 -6.04 -7.81 -13.55
N GLU A 95 -6.59 -7.64 -14.75
CA GLU A 95 -6.26 -8.46 -15.93
C GLU A 95 -4.78 -8.32 -16.30
N CYS A 96 -4.24 -7.10 -16.34
CA CYS A 96 -2.84 -6.82 -16.60
C CYS A 96 -1.93 -7.52 -15.57
N LEU A 97 -2.25 -7.41 -14.27
CA LEU A 97 -1.52 -8.05 -13.19
C LEU A 97 -1.50 -9.58 -13.36
N LEU A 98 -2.65 -10.19 -13.64
CA LEU A 98 -2.78 -11.63 -13.86
C LEU A 98 -2.03 -12.08 -15.12
N ALA A 99 -2.05 -11.31 -16.20
CA ALA A 99 -1.30 -11.61 -17.42
C ALA A 99 0.22 -11.63 -17.17
N HIS A 100 0.73 -10.72 -16.34
CA HIS A 100 2.13 -10.75 -15.93
C HIS A 100 2.47 -12.02 -15.13
N ALA A 101 1.62 -12.39 -14.17
CA ALA A 101 1.81 -13.61 -13.39
C ALA A 101 1.79 -14.87 -14.28
N GLN A 102 0.85 -14.95 -15.22
CA GLN A 102 0.74 -16.05 -16.18
C GLN A 102 1.95 -16.12 -17.14
N ALA A 103 2.55 -14.97 -17.46
CA ALA A 103 3.79 -14.90 -18.24
C ALA A 103 5.06 -15.24 -17.42
N GLY A 104 4.90 -15.72 -16.18
CA GLY A 104 6.01 -16.13 -15.31
C GLY A 104 6.80 -14.99 -14.68
N ARG A 105 6.30 -13.74 -14.75
CA ARG A 105 6.95 -12.59 -14.10
C ARG A 105 6.65 -12.58 -12.60
N ARG A 106 7.59 -12.08 -11.81
CA ARG A 106 7.36 -11.76 -10.39
C ARG A 106 6.51 -10.51 -10.30
N VAL A 107 5.35 -10.61 -9.72
CA VAL A 107 4.42 -9.48 -9.58
C VAL A 107 4.46 -8.96 -8.14
N ALA A 108 4.62 -7.65 -7.97
CA ALA A 108 4.63 -7.03 -6.65
C ALA A 108 3.76 -5.76 -6.62
N LEU A 109 3.02 -5.58 -5.53
CA LEU A 109 2.42 -4.30 -5.15
C LEU A 109 3.48 -3.46 -4.44
N VAL A 110 3.72 -2.24 -4.93
CA VAL A 110 4.70 -1.30 -4.37
C VAL A 110 3.97 0.00 -4.01
N SER A 111 3.51 0.12 -2.77
CA SER A 111 2.54 1.15 -2.40
C SER A 111 2.93 1.93 -1.15
N ALA A 112 2.52 3.20 -1.12
CA ALA A 112 2.57 4.01 0.10
C ALA A 112 1.50 3.59 1.13
N SER A 113 0.49 2.82 0.75
CA SER A 113 -0.56 2.34 1.64
C SER A 113 -0.03 1.43 2.74
N PRO A 114 -0.64 1.42 3.95
CA PRO A 114 -0.14 0.66 5.07
C PRO A 114 -0.37 -0.85 4.94
N ASP A 115 0.59 -1.63 5.44
CA ASP A 115 0.63 -3.10 5.34
C ASP A 115 -0.53 -3.80 6.06
N ASN A 116 -1.14 -3.17 7.04
CA ASN A 116 -2.18 -3.78 7.86
C ASN A 116 -3.34 -4.36 7.03
N TYR A 117 -3.83 -3.66 6.00
CA TYR A 117 -4.84 -4.17 5.08
C TYR A 117 -4.25 -4.61 3.73
N MET A 118 -3.12 -4.02 3.29
CA MET A 118 -2.53 -4.37 2.01
C MET A 118 -2.04 -5.82 1.95
N ARG A 119 -1.62 -6.42 3.07
CA ARG A 119 -1.25 -7.84 3.13
C ARG A 119 -2.37 -8.79 2.70
N TYR A 120 -3.64 -8.44 3.01
CA TYR A 120 -4.79 -9.27 2.60
C TYR A 120 -5.10 -9.10 1.11
N VAL A 121 -4.87 -7.90 0.56
CA VAL A 121 -5.00 -7.65 -0.88
C VAL A 121 -3.94 -8.45 -1.64
N ALA A 122 -2.67 -8.33 -1.24
CA ALA A 122 -1.56 -9.04 -1.87
C ALA A 122 -1.74 -10.57 -1.79
N ALA A 123 -2.13 -11.09 -0.61
CA ALA A 123 -2.42 -12.52 -0.43
C ALA A 123 -3.56 -13.00 -1.33
N ALA A 124 -4.64 -12.22 -1.47
CA ALA A 124 -5.77 -12.59 -2.32
C ALA A 124 -5.42 -12.55 -3.82
N LEU A 125 -4.47 -11.71 -4.23
CA LEU A 125 -3.98 -11.62 -5.60
C LEU A 125 -2.82 -12.60 -5.88
N GLY A 126 -2.23 -13.21 -4.85
CA GLY A 126 -1.08 -14.10 -4.99
C GLY A 126 0.20 -13.37 -5.42
N VAL A 127 0.41 -12.14 -4.94
CA VAL A 127 1.54 -11.28 -5.34
C VAL A 127 2.36 -10.82 -4.14
N ASP A 128 3.58 -10.39 -4.39
CA ASP A 128 4.47 -9.82 -3.38
C ASP A 128 4.00 -8.43 -2.93
N LEU A 129 4.39 -8.03 -1.71
CA LEU A 129 4.01 -6.74 -1.13
C LEU A 129 5.23 -5.96 -0.61
N ILE A 130 5.39 -4.75 -1.13
CA ILE A 130 6.37 -3.77 -0.68
C ILE A 130 5.62 -2.48 -0.38
N CYS A 131 5.38 -2.17 0.90
CA CYS A 131 4.53 -1.05 1.26
C CYS A 131 4.98 -0.37 2.57
N THR A 132 4.24 0.67 3.01
CA THR A 132 4.48 1.31 4.30
C THR A 132 4.13 0.34 5.43
N ARG A 133 5.08 0.03 6.30
CA ARG A 133 4.88 -0.87 7.43
C ARG A 133 4.27 -0.13 8.63
N ILE A 134 3.40 -0.81 9.35
CA ILE A 134 2.93 -0.35 10.66
C ILE A 134 3.67 -1.16 11.72
N LEU A 135 4.49 -0.47 12.49
CA LEU A 135 5.33 -1.07 13.53
C LEU A 135 4.48 -1.63 14.69
N PRO A 136 5.03 -2.52 15.53
CA PRO A 136 4.29 -3.11 16.66
C PRO A 136 3.75 -2.06 17.65
N ASP A 137 4.41 -0.91 17.77
CA ASP A 137 3.97 0.22 18.58
C ASP A 137 2.89 1.07 17.92
N GLY A 138 2.44 0.69 16.71
CA GLY A 138 1.40 1.35 15.92
C GLY A 138 1.85 2.60 15.18
N ARG A 139 3.14 2.91 15.14
CA ARG A 139 3.68 3.98 14.29
C ARG A 139 3.86 3.48 12.86
N ALA A 140 3.64 4.38 11.91
CA ALA A 140 4.05 4.12 10.54
C ALA A 140 5.58 4.24 10.42
N ASP A 141 6.20 3.26 9.78
CA ASP A 141 7.58 3.31 9.31
C ASP A 141 7.71 4.32 8.16
N VAL A 142 8.93 4.56 7.67
CA VAL A 142 9.19 5.44 6.52
C VAL A 142 8.20 5.17 5.39
N ASN A 143 7.57 6.22 4.88
CA ASN A 143 6.54 6.11 3.87
C ASN A 143 7.09 5.56 2.55
N CYS A 144 6.53 4.45 2.06
CA CYS A 144 6.94 3.79 0.82
C CYS A 144 6.51 4.60 -0.42
N SER A 145 7.16 5.75 -0.63
CA SER A 145 6.85 6.72 -1.69
C SER A 145 8.13 7.29 -2.28
N GLY A 146 8.11 7.69 -3.54
CA GLY A 146 9.27 8.27 -4.19
C GLY A 146 10.48 7.32 -4.22
N GLN A 147 11.64 7.81 -3.84
CA GLN A 147 12.88 7.02 -3.80
C GLN A 147 12.82 5.84 -2.81
N GLU A 148 11.97 5.96 -1.78
CA GLU A 148 11.80 4.88 -0.81
C GLU A 148 11.19 3.62 -1.45
N LYS A 149 10.31 3.75 -2.46
CA LYS A 149 9.84 2.60 -3.26
C LYS A 149 11.02 1.85 -3.87
N VAL A 150 11.94 2.56 -4.52
CA VAL A 150 13.13 1.95 -5.15
C VAL A 150 14.07 1.34 -4.11
N ARG A 151 14.31 2.03 -2.98
CA ARG A 151 15.16 1.52 -1.91
C ARG A 151 14.62 0.20 -1.34
N ARG A 152 13.32 0.14 -1.03
CA ARG A 152 12.68 -1.07 -0.50
C ARG A 152 12.64 -2.19 -1.53
N LEU A 153 12.36 -1.86 -2.78
CA LEU A 153 12.36 -2.83 -3.88
C LEU A 153 13.73 -3.47 -4.07
N ARG A 154 14.80 -2.67 -4.08
CA ARG A 154 16.18 -3.19 -4.17
C ARG A 154 16.54 -4.06 -2.96
N ALA A 155 16.15 -3.67 -1.76
CA ALA A 155 16.34 -4.46 -0.56
C ALA A 155 15.59 -5.80 -0.63
N TYR A 156 14.35 -5.78 -1.14
CA TYR A 156 13.53 -6.97 -1.35
C TYR A 156 14.17 -7.93 -2.36
N VAL A 157 14.62 -7.42 -3.50
CA VAL A 157 15.35 -8.19 -4.53
C VAL A 157 16.62 -8.82 -3.95
N ALA A 158 17.40 -8.05 -3.19
CA ALA A 158 18.61 -8.54 -2.54
C ALA A 158 18.33 -9.64 -1.49
N GLN A 159 17.29 -9.47 -0.69
CA GLN A 159 16.86 -10.47 0.33
C GLN A 159 16.53 -11.82 -0.32
N HIS A 160 15.98 -11.84 -1.53
CA HIS A 160 15.63 -13.05 -2.27
C HIS A 160 16.77 -13.55 -3.17
N ALA A 161 17.92 -12.89 -3.16
CA ALA A 161 19.08 -13.17 -4.02
C ALA A 161 18.71 -13.22 -5.53
N TRP A 162 17.76 -12.39 -5.95
CA TRP A 162 17.35 -12.34 -7.35
C TRP A 162 18.29 -11.47 -8.18
N THR A 163 18.60 -11.95 -9.39
CA THR A 163 19.20 -11.13 -10.44
C THR A 163 18.09 -10.68 -11.37
N VAL A 164 17.80 -9.39 -11.40
CA VAL A 164 16.66 -8.79 -12.11
C VAL A 164 17.09 -8.14 -13.41
N ASP A 165 16.38 -8.44 -14.49
CA ASP A 165 16.43 -7.68 -15.74
C ASP A 165 15.46 -6.50 -15.64
N TRP A 166 15.99 -5.33 -15.27
CA TRP A 166 15.18 -4.11 -15.12
C TRP A 166 14.66 -3.58 -16.46
N GLN A 167 15.39 -3.80 -17.56
CA GLN A 167 14.99 -3.35 -18.88
C GLN A 167 13.82 -4.18 -19.45
N ALA A 168 13.73 -5.45 -19.08
CA ALA A 168 12.61 -6.30 -19.43
C ALA A 168 11.47 -6.27 -18.37
N SER A 169 11.63 -5.48 -17.31
CA SER A 169 10.63 -5.35 -16.23
C SER A 169 9.63 -4.22 -16.51
N TYR A 170 8.49 -4.31 -15.85
CA TYR A 170 7.33 -3.43 -16.03
C TYR A 170 7.02 -2.68 -14.74
N ALA A 171 6.56 -1.43 -14.85
CA ALA A 171 6.08 -0.67 -13.70
C ALA A 171 4.86 0.18 -14.06
N TYR A 172 3.90 0.22 -13.14
CA TYR A 172 2.61 0.90 -13.28
C TYR A 172 2.39 1.82 -12.09
N GLY A 173 2.04 3.06 -12.34
CA GLY A 173 1.78 4.09 -11.32
C GLY A 173 1.13 5.32 -11.95
N ASP A 174 0.41 6.10 -11.13
CA ASP A 174 -0.36 7.26 -11.58
C ASP A 174 0.20 8.61 -11.10
N SER A 175 1.15 8.59 -10.18
CA SER A 175 1.59 9.78 -9.47
C SER A 175 3.06 10.14 -9.70
N ARG A 176 3.42 11.38 -9.38
CA ARG A 176 4.84 11.81 -9.39
C ARG A 176 5.69 11.01 -8.41
N SER A 177 5.10 10.47 -7.36
CA SER A 177 5.80 9.64 -6.38
C SER A 177 6.19 8.28 -6.93
N ASP A 178 5.61 7.85 -8.05
CA ASP A 178 5.92 6.57 -8.70
C ASP A 178 7.04 6.69 -9.73
N MET A 179 7.35 7.92 -10.16
CA MET A 179 8.37 8.18 -11.20
C MET A 179 9.73 7.49 -10.94
N PRO A 180 10.27 7.43 -9.69
CA PRO A 180 11.51 6.70 -9.45
C PRO A 180 11.40 5.20 -9.74
N MET A 181 10.25 4.58 -9.41
CA MET A 181 9.97 3.18 -9.71
C MET A 181 9.74 2.96 -11.20
N LEU A 182 8.96 3.84 -11.86
CA LEU A 182 8.70 3.77 -13.31
C LEU A 182 9.99 3.88 -14.11
N ARG A 183 10.92 4.77 -13.72
CA ARG A 183 12.22 4.94 -14.38
C ARG A 183 13.20 3.79 -14.17
N LEU A 184 12.94 2.90 -13.24
CA LEU A 184 13.79 1.74 -12.97
C LEU A 184 13.54 0.63 -13.98
N CYS A 185 12.33 0.55 -14.52
CA CYS A 185 11.90 -0.48 -15.46
C CYS A 185 11.94 0.05 -16.91
N GLY A 186 12.12 -0.87 -17.87
CA GLY A 186 12.14 -0.51 -19.29
C GLY A 186 10.75 -0.31 -19.90
N HIS A 187 9.68 -0.76 -19.19
CA HIS A 187 8.30 -0.69 -19.68
C HIS A 187 7.37 -0.11 -18.64
#